data_0084991a2c4f1d0244478a9798376293
#
_entry.id   0084991a2c4f1d0244478a9798376293
#
_cell.length_a   1.000
_cell.length_b   1.000
_cell.length_c   1.000
_cell.angle_alpha   90.00
_cell.angle_beta   90.00
_cell.angle_gamma   90.00
#
_symmetry.space_group_name_H-M   'P 1'
#
loop_
_entity.id
_entity.type
_entity.pdbx_description
1 polymer ?
#
loop_
_entity_poly.entity_id
_entity_poly.type
_entity_poly.pdbx_seq_one_letter_code
_entity_poly.pdbx_strand_id
1 'polypeptide(L)'
;MIDRRRHVGAQRGATMLVVLVLLSVMLLGAGALARMTEIGTLASGNLAYREASLQASEVGLNTAYESVKALVATDTTVANTYYATAQTTDANGIPAVAFDSAPSVTVNGYEVRYVSERMCTATPVTDTFSQCLLKQKPLAGSHKATDDEIDPPNSVQYRVTIRVTGPKGTTTWVQSLVTKG
;
A
#
# COMPACT_ATOMS: atom_id res chain seq x y z
N MET A 1 70.13 -58.14 1.44
CA MET A 1 69.87 -56.81 0.81
C MET A 1 68.69 -56.98 -0.14
N ILE A 2 67.43 -56.59 0.33
CA ILE A 2 66.22 -56.83 -0.43
C ILE A 2 65.76 -55.45 -0.93
N ASP A 3 65.90 -55.24 -2.24
CA ASP A 3 65.53 -54.03 -2.93
C ASP A 3 64.00 -54.04 -3.14
N ARG A 4 63.33 -53.25 -2.37
CA ARG A 4 61.85 -53.07 -2.46
C ARG A 4 61.54 -51.97 -3.48
N ARG A 5 61.54 -52.34 -4.76
CA ARG A 5 60.99 -51.41 -5.79
C ARG A 5 59.53 -51.17 -5.55
N ARG A 6 59.19 -49.94 -5.06
CA ARG A 6 57.82 -49.45 -5.05
C ARG A 6 57.35 -49.20 -6.49
N HIS A 7 56.46 -50.04 -6.96
CA HIS A 7 55.68 -49.71 -8.16
C HIS A 7 54.82 -48.49 -7.91
N VAL A 8 55.24 -47.34 -8.40
CA VAL A 8 54.41 -46.17 -8.50
C VAL A 8 53.48 -46.41 -9.68
N GLY A 9 52.31 -46.98 -9.40
CA GLY A 9 51.22 -47.15 -10.39
C GLY A 9 50.81 -45.81 -10.98
N ALA A 10 50.89 -45.67 -12.29
CA ALA A 10 50.51 -44.48 -13.03
C ALA A 10 49.00 -44.27 -12.94
N GLN A 11 48.51 -43.47 -11.96
CA GLN A 11 47.13 -43.06 -11.80
C GLN A 11 46.80 -41.88 -12.76
N ARG A 12 47.05 -42.00 -14.07
CA ARG A 12 46.85 -40.94 -15.05
C ARG A 12 45.38 -40.74 -15.49
N GLY A 13 44.47 -41.69 -15.23
CA GLY A 13 43.06 -41.60 -15.64
C GLY A 13 42.10 -41.06 -14.57
N ALA A 14 42.36 -41.30 -13.28
CA ALA A 14 41.47 -40.91 -12.19
C ALA A 14 41.43 -39.39 -11.93
N THR A 15 42.54 -38.69 -12.12
CA THR A 15 42.63 -37.24 -11.91
C THR A 15 41.77 -36.48 -12.90
N MET A 16 41.71 -36.93 -14.17
CA MET A 16 40.89 -36.25 -15.19
C MET A 16 39.39 -36.40 -14.90
N LEU A 17 38.97 -37.56 -14.43
CA LEU A 17 37.60 -37.81 -14.02
C LEU A 17 37.19 -36.94 -12.81
N VAL A 18 38.06 -36.85 -11.80
CA VAL A 18 37.83 -36.00 -10.61
C VAL A 18 37.71 -34.52 -11.01
N VAL A 19 38.60 -34.03 -11.90
CA VAL A 19 38.55 -32.63 -12.37
C VAL A 19 37.27 -32.37 -13.14
N LEU A 20 36.80 -33.26 -14.00
CA LEU A 20 35.55 -33.11 -14.75
C LEU A 20 34.33 -33.06 -13.80
N VAL A 21 34.31 -33.92 -12.78
CA VAL A 21 33.25 -33.90 -11.77
C VAL A 21 33.25 -32.57 -10.99
N LEU A 22 34.42 -32.11 -10.54
CA LEU A 22 34.56 -30.86 -9.83
C LEU A 22 34.10 -29.65 -10.66
N LEU A 23 34.52 -29.61 -11.95
CA LEU A 23 34.08 -28.56 -12.88
C LEU A 23 32.59 -28.59 -13.10
N SER A 24 31.99 -29.78 -13.22
CA SER A 24 30.54 -29.92 -13.37
C SER A 24 29.78 -29.39 -12.14
N VAL A 25 30.25 -29.71 -10.95
CA VAL A 25 29.65 -29.22 -9.68
C VAL A 25 29.81 -27.69 -9.57
N MET A 26 30.98 -27.15 -9.92
CA MET A 26 31.19 -25.69 -9.92
C MET A 26 30.30 -24.96 -10.93
N LEU A 27 30.12 -25.52 -12.13
CA LEU A 27 29.21 -24.95 -13.14
C LEU A 27 27.75 -24.95 -12.67
N LEU A 28 27.29 -26.04 -12.05
CA LEU A 28 25.95 -26.12 -11.47
C LEU A 28 25.76 -25.11 -10.33
N GLY A 29 26.77 -24.99 -9.46
CA GLY A 29 26.77 -23.99 -8.37
C GLY A 29 26.75 -22.56 -8.88
N ALA A 30 27.55 -22.23 -9.88
CA ALA A 30 27.57 -20.90 -10.50
C ALA A 30 26.22 -20.56 -11.17
N GLY A 31 25.61 -21.51 -11.86
CA GLY A 31 24.29 -21.35 -12.47
C GLY A 31 23.18 -21.12 -11.43
N ALA A 32 23.24 -21.80 -10.29
CA ALA A 32 22.29 -21.59 -9.20
C ALA A 32 22.44 -20.20 -8.57
N LEU A 33 23.67 -19.74 -8.34
CA LEU A 33 23.95 -18.40 -7.81
C LEU A 33 23.50 -17.29 -8.79
N ALA A 34 23.74 -17.47 -10.09
CA ALA A 34 23.28 -16.52 -11.10
C ALA A 34 21.75 -16.35 -11.09
N ARG A 35 20.99 -17.44 -10.96
CA ARG A 35 19.53 -17.38 -10.85
C ARG A 35 19.06 -16.71 -9.55
N MET A 36 19.73 -16.93 -8.42
CA MET A 36 19.41 -16.26 -7.17
C MET A 36 19.61 -14.75 -7.25
N THR A 37 20.66 -14.28 -7.90
CA THR A 37 20.90 -12.84 -8.10
C THR A 37 19.84 -12.22 -9.01
N GLU A 38 19.43 -12.90 -10.07
CA GLU A 38 18.40 -12.44 -10.99
C GLU A 38 17.03 -12.27 -10.25
N ILE A 39 16.62 -13.29 -9.50
CA ILE A 39 15.39 -13.22 -8.68
C ILE A 39 15.49 -12.12 -7.63
N GLY A 40 16.64 -11.98 -6.99
CA GLY A 40 16.88 -10.91 -6.00
C GLY A 40 16.77 -9.51 -6.58
N THR A 41 17.29 -9.28 -7.78
CA THR A 41 17.16 -7.96 -8.46
C THR A 41 15.74 -7.65 -8.87
N LEU A 42 14.98 -8.62 -9.36
CA LEU A 42 13.56 -8.46 -9.69
C LEU A 42 12.71 -8.16 -8.44
N ALA A 43 12.95 -8.90 -7.36
CA ALA A 43 12.24 -8.68 -6.09
C ALA A 43 12.55 -7.30 -5.50
N SER A 44 13.82 -6.89 -5.52
CA SER A 44 14.24 -5.56 -5.06
C SER A 44 13.63 -4.43 -5.90
N GLY A 45 13.58 -4.61 -7.22
CA GLY A 45 12.92 -3.66 -8.13
C GLY A 45 11.42 -3.51 -7.82
N ASN A 46 10.71 -4.62 -7.63
CA ASN A 46 9.29 -4.58 -7.28
C ASN A 46 9.03 -3.91 -5.92
N LEU A 47 9.91 -4.15 -4.94
CA LEU A 47 9.81 -3.50 -3.63
C LEU A 47 10.04 -1.99 -3.75
N ALA A 48 11.03 -1.56 -4.52
CA ALA A 48 11.32 -0.15 -4.76
C ALA A 48 10.12 0.57 -5.43
N TYR A 49 9.47 -0.06 -6.42
CA TYR A 49 8.27 0.50 -7.05
C TYR A 49 7.10 0.62 -6.07
N ARG A 50 6.91 -0.39 -5.21
CA ARG A 50 5.86 -0.36 -4.19
C ARG A 50 6.11 0.76 -3.19
N GLU A 51 7.33 0.90 -2.70
CA GLU A 51 7.70 1.96 -1.76
C GLU A 51 7.51 3.35 -2.39
N ALA A 52 7.96 3.54 -3.62
CA ALA A 52 7.76 4.79 -4.34
C ALA A 52 6.27 5.13 -4.55
N SER A 53 5.42 4.13 -4.81
CA SER A 53 3.98 4.35 -4.93
C SER A 53 3.32 4.70 -3.60
N LEU A 54 3.80 4.14 -2.48
CA LEU A 54 3.33 4.53 -1.14
C LEU A 54 3.73 5.96 -0.81
N GLN A 55 4.96 6.37 -1.07
CA GLN A 55 5.41 7.75 -0.89
C GLN A 55 4.61 8.73 -1.77
N ALA A 56 4.33 8.37 -3.01
CA ALA A 56 3.47 9.17 -3.88
C ALA A 56 2.03 9.29 -3.32
N SER A 57 1.52 8.22 -2.71
CA SER A 57 0.18 8.24 -2.10
C SER A 57 0.07 9.19 -0.90
N GLU A 58 1.14 9.41 -0.15
CA GLU A 58 1.17 10.37 0.96
C GLU A 58 0.91 11.81 0.48
N VAL A 59 1.49 12.18 -0.67
CA VAL A 59 1.22 13.49 -1.30
C VAL A 59 -0.25 13.58 -1.70
N GLY A 60 -0.81 12.51 -2.28
CA GLY A 60 -2.23 12.42 -2.62
C GLY A 60 -3.13 12.54 -1.39
N LEU A 61 -2.78 11.87 -0.30
CA LEU A 61 -3.51 11.93 0.96
C LEU A 61 -3.52 13.35 1.53
N ASN A 62 -2.38 14.01 1.55
CA ASN A 62 -2.28 15.38 2.05
C ASN A 62 -3.09 16.35 1.19
N THR A 63 -3.03 16.22 -0.13
CA THR A 63 -3.83 17.03 -1.06
C THR A 63 -5.33 16.80 -0.88
N ALA A 64 -5.74 15.54 -0.73
CA ALA A 64 -7.13 15.18 -0.47
C ALA A 64 -7.61 15.71 0.89
N TYR A 65 -6.78 15.62 1.92
CA TYR A 65 -7.09 16.16 3.24
C TYR A 65 -7.30 17.68 3.22
N GLU A 66 -6.41 18.42 2.57
CA GLU A 66 -6.58 19.86 2.42
C GLU A 66 -7.85 20.21 1.62
N SER A 67 -8.21 19.41 0.61
CA SER A 67 -9.46 19.59 -0.12
C SER A 67 -10.69 19.36 0.76
N VAL A 68 -10.69 18.33 1.62
CA VAL A 68 -11.76 18.07 2.60
C VAL A 68 -11.85 19.19 3.63
N LYS A 69 -10.72 19.67 4.11
CA LYS A 69 -10.63 20.77 5.07
C LYS A 69 -11.20 22.08 4.50
N ALA A 70 -10.95 22.34 3.24
CA ALA A 70 -11.45 23.52 2.53
C ALA A 70 -12.94 23.48 2.19
N LEU A 71 -13.63 22.33 2.32
CA LEU A 71 -15.06 22.22 2.04
C LEU A 71 -15.88 23.13 2.97
N VAL A 72 -16.65 24.05 2.41
CA VAL A 72 -17.59 24.89 3.15
C VAL A 72 -18.89 24.12 3.44
N ALA A 73 -19.39 23.38 2.45
CA ALA A 73 -20.62 22.60 2.56
C ALA A 73 -20.29 21.10 2.49
N THR A 74 -20.38 20.41 3.62
CA THR A 74 -20.09 18.96 3.71
C THR A 74 -21.27 18.08 3.34
N ASP A 75 -22.46 18.66 3.19
CA ASP A 75 -23.69 17.95 2.79
C ASP A 75 -23.91 17.97 1.27
N THR A 76 -23.02 18.60 0.50
CA THR A 76 -23.11 18.69 -0.96
C THR A 76 -21.99 17.93 -1.62
N THR A 77 -22.35 16.99 -2.51
CA THR A 77 -21.39 16.25 -3.31
C THR A 77 -20.73 17.14 -4.37
N VAL A 78 -19.40 17.11 -4.44
CA VAL A 78 -18.63 17.72 -5.52
C VAL A 78 -18.20 16.58 -6.47
N ALA A 79 -18.77 16.60 -7.68
CA ALA A 79 -18.58 15.52 -8.65
C ALA A 79 -17.12 15.08 -8.81
N ASN A 80 -16.90 13.78 -8.76
CA ASN A 80 -15.61 13.10 -8.93
C ASN A 80 -14.52 13.42 -7.86
N THR A 81 -14.82 14.32 -6.91
CA THR A 81 -13.83 14.75 -5.89
C THR A 81 -14.27 14.39 -4.49
N TYR A 82 -15.53 14.73 -4.16
CA TYR A 82 -16.07 14.57 -2.82
C TYR A 82 -17.51 14.05 -2.86
N TYR A 83 -17.81 13.05 -2.06
CA TYR A 83 -19.14 12.51 -1.87
C TYR A 83 -19.64 12.77 -0.44
N ALA A 84 -20.83 13.37 -0.33
CA ALA A 84 -21.42 13.73 0.96
C ALA A 84 -21.91 12.51 1.77
N THR A 85 -21.98 11.34 1.16
CA THR A 85 -22.34 10.06 1.78
C THR A 85 -21.34 8.96 1.44
N ALA A 86 -21.27 7.94 2.29
CA ALA A 86 -20.48 6.76 2.03
C ALA A 86 -20.97 6.05 0.77
N GLN A 87 -20.06 5.76 -0.15
CA GLN A 87 -20.35 5.04 -1.39
C GLN A 87 -20.28 3.54 -1.19
N THR A 88 -21.02 2.80 -2.01
CA THR A 88 -20.91 1.35 -2.07
C THR A 88 -19.49 0.95 -2.48
N THR A 89 -18.99 -0.12 -1.91
CA THR A 89 -17.63 -0.61 -2.19
C THR A 89 -17.68 -1.95 -2.93
N ASP A 90 -16.63 -2.21 -3.70
CA ASP A 90 -16.37 -3.53 -4.26
C ASP A 90 -15.89 -4.54 -3.19
N ALA A 91 -15.57 -5.75 -3.62
CA ALA A 91 -15.08 -6.82 -2.74
C ALA A 91 -13.72 -6.48 -2.05
N ASN A 92 -12.98 -5.53 -2.58
CA ASN A 92 -11.71 -5.04 -2.02
C ASN A 92 -11.89 -3.81 -1.12
N GLY A 93 -13.12 -3.36 -0.92
CA GLY A 93 -13.44 -2.16 -0.15
C GLY A 93 -13.20 -0.84 -0.91
N ILE A 94 -12.96 -0.88 -2.22
CA ILE A 94 -12.76 0.31 -3.05
C ILE A 94 -14.14 0.89 -3.41
N PRO A 95 -14.38 2.20 -3.22
CA PRO A 95 -15.66 2.79 -3.56
C PRO A 95 -15.94 2.76 -5.06
N ALA A 96 -17.19 2.45 -5.42
CA ALA A 96 -17.66 2.34 -6.80
C ALA A 96 -17.87 3.73 -7.43
N VAL A 97 -16.79 4.47 -7.63
CA VAL A 97 -16.79 5.83 -8.18
C VAL A 97 -15.87 5.94 -9.40
N ALA A 98 -16.07 6.97 -10.21
CA ALA A 98 -15.31 7.18 -11.44
C ALA A 98 -13.92 7.78 -11.16
N PHE A 99 -12.94 6.96 -10.74
CA PHE A 99 -11.57 7.41 -10.47
C PHE A 99 -10.87 8.04 -11.68
N ASP A 100 -11.26 7.67 -12.90
CA ASP A 100 -10.63 8.23 -14.11
C ASP A 100 -10.95 9.72 -14.33
N SER A 101 -12.05 10.18 -13.75
CA SER A 101 -12.46 11.58 -13.74
C SER A 101 -12.09 12.32 -12.46
N ALA A 102 -11.48 11.64 -11.48
CA ALA A 102 -11.06 12.22 -10.21
C ALA A 102 -9.86 13.16 -10.38
N PRO A 103 -9.71 14.17 -9.50
CA PRO A 103 -8.53 15.03 -9.49
C PRO A 103 -7.25 14.20 -9.42
N SER A 104 -6.23 14.66 -10.12
CA SER A 104 -4.94 14.00 -10.14
C SER A 104 -3.78 14.93 -9.81
N VAL A 105 -2.76 14.37 -9.18
CA VAL A 105 -1.47 15.00 -8.93
C VAL A 105 -0.38 14.08 -9.46
N THR A 106 0.61 14.62 -10.14
CA THR A 106 1.76 13.83 -10.61
C THR A 106 2.94 14.01 -9.65
N VAL A 107 3.46 12.91 -9.14
CA VAL A 107 4.59 12.87 -8.21
C VAL A 107 5.65 11.91 -8.75
N ASN A 108 6.81 12.42 -9.16
CA ASN A 108 7.94 11.62 -9.64
C ASN A 108 7.56 10.60 -10.74
N GLY A 109 6.65 10.96 -11.64
CA GLY A 109 6.19 10.09 -12.72
C GLY A 109 5.06 9.12 -12.33
N TYR A 110 4.56 9.19 -11.10
CA TYR A 110 3.36 8.49 -10.64
C TYR A 110 2.14 9.42 -10.76
N GLU A 111 1.06 8.92 -11.37
CA GLU A 111 -0.22 9.62 -11.35
C GLU A 111 -1.00 9.21 -10.11
N VAL A 112 -1.32 10.18 -9.26
CA VAL A 112 -2.05 9.99 -8.01
C VAL A 112 -3.43 10.61 -8.15
N ARG A 113 -4.48 9.80 -8.12
CA ARG A 113 -5.88 10.23 -8.13
C ARG A 113 -6.51 9.96 -6.79
N TYR A 114 -7.35 10.88 -6.32
CA TYR A 114 -7.98 10.75 -5.02
C TYR A 114 -9.46 11.10 -5.05
N VAL A 115 -10.21 10.43 -4.21
CA VAL A 115 -11.62 10.71 -3.95
C VAL A 115 -11.84 10.70 -2.44
N SER A 116 -12.61 11.64 -1.95
CA SER A 116 -12.98 11.75 -0.55
C SER A 116 -14.48 11.52 -0.38
N GLU A 117 -14.87 10.81 0.66
CA GLU A 117 -16.28 10.57 0.98
C GLU A 117 -16.52 10.74 2.47
N ARG A 118 -17.63 11.35 2.81
CA ARG A 118 -18.07 11.45 4.20
C ARG A 118 -18.68 10.13 4.63
N MET A 119 -18.22 9.61 5.74
CA MET A 119 -18.68 8.32 6.25
C MET A 119 -20.04 8.44 6.96
N CYS A 120 -21.03 8.94 6.22
CA CYS A 120 -22.43 9.09 6.66
C CYS A 120 -23.35 8.35 5.70
N THR A 121 -24.48 7.87 6.23
CA THR A 121 -25.48 7.10 5.47
C THR A 121 -26.51 7.97 4.75
N ALA A 122 -26.64 9.24 5.15
CA ALA A 122 -27.63 10.19 4.61
C ALA A 122 -27.07 11.60 4.48
N THR A 123 -27.71 12.40 3.63
CA THR A 123 -27.47 13.83 3.49
C THR A 123 -28.81 14.53 3.24
N PRO A 124 -29.14 15.66 3.92
CA PRO A 124 -28.37 16.27 4.99
C PRO A 124 -28.33 15.40 6.25
N VAL A 125 -27.25 15.52 7.03
CA VAL A 125 -27.08 14.78 8.27
C VAL A 125 -27.91 15.47 9.37
N THR A 126 -28.88 14.76 9.93
CA THR A 126 -29.74 15.25 11.02
C THR A 126 -29.26 14.80 12.39
N ASP A 127 -28.66 13.60 12.45
CA ASP A 127 -28.07 13.04 13.66
C ASP A 127 -26.74 12.36 13.33
N THR A 128 -25.64 12.98 13.76
CA THR A 128 -24.28 12.49 13.50
C THR A 128 -23.97 11.17 14.17
N PHE A 129 -24.62 10.87 15.32
CA PHE A 129 -24.35 9.65 16.08
C PHE A 129 -24.89 8.39 15.43
N SER A 130 -26.10 8.48 14.87
CA SER A 130 -26.76 7.35 14.22
C SER A 130 -26.41 7.23 12.74
N GLN A 131 -26.08 8.35 12.09
CA GLN A 131 -25.92 8.41 10.64
C GLN A 131 -24.46 8.42 10.17
N CYS A 132 -23.50 8.72 11.05
CA CYS A 132 -22.11 8.88 10.66
C CYS A 132 -21.14 8.01 11.45
N LEU A 133 -20.01 7.70 10.85
CA LEU A 133 -18.86 7.14 11.53
C LEU A 133 -18.14 8.29 12.26
N LEU A 134 -18.02 8.17 13.57
CA LEU A 134 -17.35 9.14 14.43
C LEU A 134 -16.00 8.57 14.89
N LYS A 135 -15.02 9.45 15.06
CA LYS A 135 -13.71 9.08 15.64
C LYS A 135 -13.85 8.53 17.05
N GLN A 136 -14.76 9.11 17.81
CA GLN A 136 -14.99 8.74 19.20
C GLN A 136 -16.48 8.90 19.53
N LYS A 137 -17.12 7.87 20.08
CA LYS A 137 -18.47 7.97 20.63
C LYS A 137 -18.36 8.19 22.13
N PRO A 138 -19.14 9.11 22.71
CA PRO A 138 -19.25 9.21 24.17
C PRO A 138 -19.73 7.88 24.74
N LEU A 139 -19.17 7.48 25.87
CA LEU A 139 -19.69 6.33 26.63
C LEU A 139 -21.05 6.74 27.22
N ALA A 140 -22.09 6.01 26.86
CA ALA A 140 -23.41 6.18 27.49
C ALA A 140 -23.27 5.99 29.01
N GLY A 141 -23.65 7.00 29.79
CA GLY A 141 -23.58 6.96 31.25
C GLY A 141 -22.32 7.56 31.87
N SER A 142 -21.45 8.21 31.13
CA SER A 142 -20.37 9.03 31.68
C SER A 142 -20.91 10.35 32.24
N HIS A 143 -21.76 10.27 33.27
CA HIS A 143 -22.20 11.45 34.01
C HIS A 143 -21.12 11.82 35.03
N LYS A 144 -20.47 12.96 34.82
CA LYS A 144 -19.80 13.62 35.96
C LYS A 144 -20.84 14.10 36.94
N ALA A 145 -20.51 14.04 38.23
CA ALA A 145 -21.38 14.46 39.32
C ALA A 145 -21.75 15.96 39.33
N THR A 146 -21.31 16.71 38.35
CA THR A 146 -21.64 18.11 38.09
C THR A 146 -22.20 18.23 36.68
N ASP A 147 -23.30 18.90 36.54
CA ASP A 147 -24.24 19.04 35.38
C ASP A 147 -23.66 19.54 34.05
N ASP A 148 -22.35 19.49 33.83
CA ASP A 148 -21.74 19.77 32.53
C ASP A 148 -21.75 18.49 31.68
N GLU A 149 -22.82 18.31 30.90
CA GLU A 149 -22.88 17.36 29.81
C GLU A 149 -21.75 17.67 28.80
N ILE A 150 -20.77 16.77 28.71
CA ILE A 150 -19.69 16.94 27.73
C ILE A 150 -20.31 16.75 26.34
N ASP A 151 -20.38 17.84 25.58
CA ASP A 151 -20.82 17.79 24.20
C ASP A 151 -20.09 16.68 23.43
N PRO A 152 -20.83 15.78 22.78
CA PRO A 152 -20.20 14.69 22.03
C PRO A 152 -19.34 15.25 20.90
N PRO A 153 -18.15 14.65 20.66
CA PRO A 153 -17.28 15.12 19.61
C PRO A 153 -17.97 15.01 18.25
N ASN A 154 -18.28 16.16 17.64
CA ASN A 154 -18.89 16.25 16.29
C ASN A 154 -17.92 15.87 15.15
N SER A 155 -16.85 15.17 15.44
CA SER A 155 -15.81 14.84 14.48
C SER A 155 -16.21 13.65 13.61
N VAL A 156 -16.92 13.95 12.53
CA VAL A 156 -17.25 12.98 11.49
C VAL A 156 -16.00 12.54 10.75
N GLN A 157 -15.89 11.25 10.44
CA GLN A 157 -14.80 10.70 9.66
C GLN A 157 -15.09 10.79 8.16
N TYR A 158 -14.03 11.01 7.42
CA TYR A 158 -14.00 11.00 5.96
C TYR A 158 -13.07 9.91 5.50
N ARG A 159 -13.49 9.08 4.54
CA ARG A 159 -12.64 8.11 3.88
C ARG A 159 -12.03 8.76 2.66
N VAL A 160 -10.71 8.76 2.60
CA VAL A 160 -9.95 9.18 1.42
C VAL A 160 -9.44 7.91 0.75
N THR A 161 -9.82 7.71 -0.51
CA THR A 161 -9.33 6.61 -1.34
C THR A 161 -8.43 7.16 -2.41
N ILE A 162 -7.23 6.62 -2.52
CA ILE A 162 -6.17 7.06 -3.42
C ILE A 162 -5.83 5.93 -4.37
N ARG A 163 -5.78 6.23 -5.67
CA ARG A 163 -5.24 5.36 -6.70
C ARG A 163 -3.94 5.93 -7.21
N VAL A 164 -2.86 5.20 -7.05
CA VAL A 164 -1.56 5.54 -7.61
C VAL A 164 -1.29 4.67 -8.82
N THR A 165 -1.10 5.28 -9.97
CA THR A 165 -0.71 4.61 -11.21
C THR A 165 0.76 4.91 -11.48
N GLY A 166 1.59 3.88 -11.40
CA GLY A 166 3.02 3.98 -11.60
C GLY A 166 3.46 3.68 -13.03
N PRO A 167 4.77 3.74 -13.29
CA PRO A 167 5.36 3.31 -14.54
C PRO A 167 4.93 1.88 -14.89
N LYS A 168 4.74 1.61 -16.17
CA LYS A 168 4.28 0.31 -16.73
C LYS A 168 2.84 -0.08 -16.31
N GLY A 169 2.01 0.89 -15.88
CA GLY A 169 0.61 0.64 -15.56
C GLY A 169 0.38 -0.10 -14.24
N THR A 170 1.35 -0.13 -13.36
CA THR A 170 1.17 -0.69 -12.00
C THR A 170 0.21 0.19 -11.21
N THR A 171 -0.77 -0.42 -10.53
CA THR A 171 -1.76 0.31 -9.74
C THR A 171 -1.66 -0.08 -8.27
N THR A 172 -1.61 0.92 -7.39
CA THR A 172 -1.64 0.75 -5.93
C THR A 172 -2.82 1.54 -5.38
N TRP A 173 -3.56 0.92 -4.46
CA TRP A 173 -4.68 1.53 -3.77
C TRP A 173 -4.32 1.76 -2.30
N VAL A 174 -4.62 2.95 -1.81
CA VAL A 174 -4.43 3.33 -0.41
C VAL A 174 -5.70 4.00 0.10
N GLN A 175 -6.14 3.62 1.29
CA GLN A 175 -7.28 4.25 1.95
C GLN A 175 -6.86 4.76 3.33
N SER A 176 -7.39 5.91 3.69
CA SER A 176 -7.19 6.51 5.01
C SER A 176 -8.49 7.11 5.52
N LEU A 177 -8.69 7.03 6.84
CA LEU A 177 -9.76 7.74 7.53
C LEU A 177 -9.18 9.00 8.15
N VAL A 178 -9.77 10.15 7.79
CA VAL A 178 -9.37 11.45 8.29
C VAL A 178 -10.55 12.14 8.98
N THR A 179 -10.26 12.98 9.95
CA THR A 179 -11.26 13.82 10.61
C THR A 179 -11.04 15.25 10.24
N LYS A 180 -12.12 15.96 9.90
CA LYS A 180 -12.11 17.40 9.75
C LYS A 180 -12.24 18.01 11.16
N GLY A 181 -11.21 18.70 11.59
CA GLY A 181 -11.18 19.46 12.84
C GLY A 181 -11.74 20.86 12.66
#